data_6e0c4810330181397ece1e4c6a36de4d
#
_entry.id   6e0c4810330181397ece1e4c6a36de4d
#
_cell.length_a   1.000
_cell.length_b   1.000
_cell.length_c   1.000
_cell.angle_alpha   90.00
_cell.angle_beta   90.00
_cell.angle_gamma   90.00
#
_symmetry.space_group_name_H-M   'P 1'
#
loop_
_entity.id
_entity.type
_entity.pdbx_description
1 polymer ?
#
loop_
_entity_poly.entity_id
_entity_poly.type
_entity_poly.pdbx_seq_one_letter_code
_entity_poly.pdbx_strand_id
1 'polypeptide(L)'
;SRHLQNANYDHRIFNARQTNAYASLLFETQWQRTHTLSAGLSLNHDDFGRTVGDRTFAPGVALPTSARETVAGAYAQYTYTLGSALTLMGGVRIDHSNLYGTFVTPRAHLKFSPRRNFVVRLNAGKGYRTAWVPEEMNYLLTGSRALDFSSDHLREEAWNYGLNIGYKLPLGDHVLDLSADYYYTNFEKQAVVDFDADPHRISIHPLQGDSYSHVVQLQASYPLFEGFNLTAAYRYTNVRTAFGRPDGSVSVMEKPLQSR
;
A
#
# COMPACT_ATOMS: atom_id res chain seq x y z
N SER A 1 -11.98 -11.63 -12.31
CA SER A 1 -12.99 -11.11 -11.34
C SER A 1 -13.81 -9.99 -11.95
N ARG A 2 -15.02 -9.78 -11.41
CA ARG A 2 -15.91 -8.67 -11.77
C ARG A 2 -16.40 -8.00 -10.50
N HIS A 3 -16.29 -6.68 -10.45
CA HIS A 3 -16.74 -5.86 -9.33
C HIS A 3 -17.73 -4.81 -9.82
N LEU A 4 -18.80 -4.57 -9.06
CA LEU A 4 -19.81 -3.55 -9.33
C LEU A 4 -19.86 -2.61 -8.13
N GLN A 5 -19.85 -1.32 -8.40
CA GLN A 5 -19.92 -0.27 -7.42
C GLN A 5 -21.02 0.71 -7.81
N ASN A 6 -21.94 0.96 -6.89
CA ASN A 6 -23.05 1.90 -7.09
C ASN A 6 -23.03 2.89 -5.93
N ALA A 7 -22.89 4.16 -6.25
CA ALA A 7 -22.99 5.28 -5.32
C ALA A 7 -24.04 6.24 -5.82
N ASN A 8 -25.11 6.40 -5.06
CA ASN A 8 -26.21 7.30 -5.38
C ASN A 8 -26.52 8.13 -4.13
N TYR A 9 -26.14 9.40 -4.16
CA TYR A 9 -26.31 10.33 -3.07
C TYR A 9 -27.05 11.57 -3.58
N ASP A 10 -28.36 11.62 -3.33
CA ASP A 10 -29.25 12.70 -3.77
C ASP A 10 -29.18 12.89 -5.30
N HIS A 11 -28.59 13.98 -5.78
CA HIS A 11 -28.42 14.28 -7.20
C HIS A 11 -27.07 13.82 -7.78
N ARG A 12 -26.27 13.08 -7.03
CA ARG A 12 -24.94 12.60 -7.41
C ARG A 12 -24.98 11.11 -7.66
N ILE A 13 -24.74 10.74 -8.89
CA ILE A 13 -24.74 9.34 -9.32
C ILE A 13 -23.36 8.99 -9.81
N PHE A 14 -22.77 7.95 -9.22
CA PHE A 14 -21.56 7.32 -9.70
C PHE A 14 -21.75 5.82 -9.68
N ASN A 15 -21.74 5.20 -10.85
CA ASN A 15 -21.78 3.75 -10.98
C ASN A 15 -20.55 3.31 -11.75
N ALA A 16 -19.82 2.32 -11.23
CA ALA A 16 -18.66 1.75 -11.88
C ALA A 16 -18.78 0.23 -11.95
N ARG A 17 -18.31 -0.31 -13.05
CA ARG A 17 -18.11 -1.74 -13.25
C ARG A 17 -16.66 -1.98 -13.59
N GLN A 18 -15.97 -2.76 -12.77
CA GLN A 18 -14.62 -3.23 -13.04
C GLN A 18 -14.64 -4.69 -13.48
N THR A 19 -13.89 -4.99 -14.51
CA THR A 19 -13.53 -6.34 -14.90
C THR A 19 -12.03 -6.48 -14.85
N ASN A 20 -11.54 -7.43 -14.05
CA ASN A 20 -10.11 -7.72 -13.94
C ASN A 20 -9.82 -9.12 -14.44
N ALA A 21 -8.80 -9.25 -15.29
CA ALA A 21 -8.21 -10.49 -15.75
C ALA A 21 -6.74 -10.53 -15.37
N TYR A 22 -6.33 -11.61 -14.71
CA TYR A 22 -4.95 -11.81 -14.29
C TYR A 22 -4.46 -13.19 -14.72
N ALA A 23 -3.27 -13.22 -15.30
CA ALA A 23 -2.55 -14.45 -15.62
C ALA A 23 -1.11 -14.36 -15.13
N SER A 24 -0.57 -15.47 -14.65
CA SER A 24 0.83 -15.54 -14.24
C SER A 24 1.44 -16.89 -14.53
N LEU A 25 2.72 -16.89 -14.83
CA LEU A 25 3.57 -18.05 -14.96
C LEU A 25 4.69 -17.95 -13.94
N LEU A 26 4.88 -18.99 -13.13
CA LEU A 26 5.92 -19.08 -12.11
C LEU A 26 6.83 -20.27 -12.44
N PHE A 27 8.11 -20.02 -12.42
CA PHE A 27 9.17 -21.03 -12.38
C PHE A 27 9.89 -20.93 -11.04
N GLU A 28 10.09 -22.07 -10.38
CA GLU A 28 10.85 -22.14 -9.13
C GLU A 28 11.82 -23.32 -9.19
N THR A 29 13.03 -23.10 -8.74
CA THR A 29 14.04 -24.16 -8.62
C THR A 29 14.82 -23.98 -7.33
N GLN A 30 15.20 -25.11 -6.71
CA GLN A 30 15.99 -25.16 -5.50
C GLN A 30 17.20 -26.07 -5.71
N TRP A 31 18.37 -25.64 -5.27
CA TRP A 31 19.58 -26.46 -5.28
C TRP A 31 20.32 -26.37 -3.95
N GLN A 32 21.03 -27.44 -3.61
CA GLN A 32 21.77 -27.58 -2.35
C GLN A 32 20.93 -27.30 -1.08
N ARG A 33 19.60 -27.32 -1.16
CA ARG A 33 18.65 -27.01 -0.07
C ARG A 33 18.81 -25.62 0.54
N THR A 34 19.74 -24.83 0.06
CA THR A 34 20.10 -23.49 0.59
C THR A 34 19.80 -22.38 -0.38
N HIS A 35 19.65 -22.70 -1.65
CA HIS A 35 19.43 -21.71 -2.71
C HIS A 35 18.09 -21.94 -3.39
N THR A 36 17.27 -20.92 -3.48
CA THR A 36 16.02 -20.95 -4.25
C THR A 36 16.02 -19.79 -5.22
N LEU A 37 15.72 -20.07 -6.46
CA LEU A 37 15.46 -19.07 -7.50
C LEU A 37 13.99 -19.19 -7.94
N SER A 38 13.27 -18.10 -7.85
CA SER A 38 11.90 -17.98 -8.36
C SER A 38 11.89 -16.90 -9.44
N ALA A 39 11.34 -17.20 -10.60
CA ALA A 39 11.19 -16.23 -11.70
C ALA A 39 9.80 -16.39 -12.32
N GLY A 40 9.24 -15.32 -12.82
CA GLY A 40 7.91 -15.41 -13.40
C GLY A 40 7.54 -14.24 -14.28
N LEU A 41 6.46 -14.47 -15.02
CA LEU A 41 5.79 -13.49 -15.86
C LEU A 41 4.38 -13.27 -15.34
N SER A 42 3.84 -12.08 -15.53
CA SER A 42 2.46 -11.78 -15.18
C SER A 42 1.85 -10.81 -16.19
N LEU A 43 0.55 -10.92 -16.35
CA LEU A 43 -0.27 -9.98 -17.12
C LEU A 43 -1.51 -9.65 -16.28
N ASN A 44 -1.72 -8.37 -16.04
CA ASN A 44 -2.93 -7.86 -15.41
C ASN A 44 -3.64 -6.93 -16.36
N HIS A 45 -4.96 -7.11 -16.50
CA HIS A 45 -5.81 -6.25 -17.31
C HIS A 45 -7.02 -5.82 -16.51
N ASP A 46 -7.17 -4.52 -16.34
CA ASP A 46 -8.31 -3.88 -15.72
C ASP A 46 -9.11 -3.09 -16.76
N ASP A 47 -10.41 -3.30 -16.78
CA ASP A 47 -11.37 -2.58 -17.65
C ASP A 47 -12.48 -2.01 -16.77
N PHE A 48 -12.65 -0.69 -16.84
CA PHE A 48 -13.68 0.06 -16.11
C PHE A 48 -14.72 0.63 -17.08
N GLY A 49 -15.98 0.38 -16.78
CA GLY A 49 -17.12 1.10 -17.37
C GLY A 49 -17.78 1.99 -16.31
N ARG A 50 -18.05 3.24 -16.62
CA ARG A 50 -18.53 4.25 -15.68
C ARG A 50 -19.80 4.93 -16.18
N THR A 51 -20.69 5.24 -15.24
CA THR A 51 -21.85 6.11 -15.47
C THR A 51 -21.89 7.16 -14.36
N VAL A 52 -21.95 8.43 -14.75
CA VAL A 52 -21.85 9.57 -13.84
C VAL A 52 -23.02 10.52 -14.10
N GLY A 53 -23.64 11.02 -13.03
CA GLY A 53 -24.67 12.05 -13.11
C GLY A 53 -24.08 13.46 -13.26
N ASP A 54 -24.84 14.38 -13.82
CA ASP A 54 -24.41 15.73 -14.26
C ASP A 54 -23.78 16.62 -13.17
N ARG A 55 -24.09 16.39 -11.89
CA ARG A 55 -23.63 17.22 -10.76
C ARG A 55 -22.67 16.48 -9.81
N THR A 56 -22.08 15.41 -10.28
CA THR A 56 -21.20 14.56 -9.45
C THR A 56 -19.84 15.20 -9.21
N PHE A 57 -19.30 15.88 -10.23
CA PHE A 57 -17.95 16.48 -10.20
C PHE A 57 -17.99 17.99 -10.39
N ALA A 58 -16.86 18.64 -10.10
CA ALA A 58 -16.72 20.07 -10.32
C ALA A 58 -16.88 20.44 -11.81
N PRO A 59 -17.35 21.66 -12.13
CA PRO A 59 -17.40 22.13 -13.53
C PRO A 59 -16.01 22.05 -14.18
N GLY A 60 -15.97 21.49 -15.38
CA GLY A 60 -14.72 21.28 -16.14
C GLY A 60 -13.99 19.98 -15.85
N VAL A 61 -14.39 19.23 -14.83
CA VAL A 61 -13.85 17.88 -14.60
C VAL A 61 -14.52 16.92 -15.60
N ALA A 62 -13.72 16.37 -16.51
CA ALA A 62 -14.16 15.36 -17.46
C ALA A 62 -13.78 13.97 -16.97
N LEU A 63 -14.77 13.09 -16.80
CA LEU A 63 -14.55 11.70 -16.48
C LEU A 63 -14.82 10.82 -17.71
N PRO A 64 -13.82 10.07 -18.21
CA PRO A 64 -14.06 9.10 -19.27
C PRO A 64 -15.06 8.04 -18.82
N THR A 65 -15.99 7.67 -19.70
CA THR A 65 -16.98 6.60 -19.45
C THR A 65 -16.35 5.21 -19.37
N SER A 66 -15.12 5.07 -19.84
CA SER A 66 -14.32 3.85 -19.73
C SER A 66 -12.86 4.18 -19.48
N ALA A 67 -12.18 3.31 -18.74
CA ALA A 67 -10.74 3.37 -18.53
C ALA A 67 -10.16 1.96 -18.53
N ARG A 68 -8.94 1.82 -19.01
CA ARG A 68 -8.27 0.53 -19.13
C ARG A 68 -6.81 0.62 -18.72
N GLU A 69 -6.37 -0.35 -17.94
CA GLU A 69 -4.97 -0.54 -17.66
C GLU A 69 -4.55 -1.97 -17.98
N THR A 70 -3.43 -2.10 -18.69
CA THR A 70 -2.78 -3.38 -18.92
C THR A 70 -1.35 -3.29 -18.43
N VAL A 71 -0.99 -4.19 -17.53
CA VAL A 71 0.34 -4.28 -16.95
C VAL A 71 0.92 -5.65 -17.27
N ALA A 72 1.99 -5.67 -18.05
CA ALA A 72 2.82 -6.85 -18.28
C ALA A 72 4.07 -6.76 -17.41
N GLY A 73 4.39 -7.83 -16.69
CA GLY A 73 5.51 -7.85 -15.75
C GLY A 73 6.34 -9.10 -15.80
N ALA A 74 7.63 -8.94 -15.50
CA ALA A 74 8.57 -10.02 -15.25
C ALA A 74 9.27 -9.80 -13.92
N TYR A 75 9.55 -10.87 -13.18
CA TYR A 75 10.28 -10.79 -11.94
C TYR A 75 11.25 -11.95 -11.75
N ALA A 76 12.30 -11.69 -10.97
CA ALA A 76 13.21 -12.69 -10.47
C ALA A 76 13.50 -12.43 -9.00
N GLN A 77 13.59 -13.49 -8.22
CA GLN A 77 13.88 -13.48 -6.80
C GLN A 77 14.84 -14.61 -6.47
N TYR A 78 15.86 -14.29 -5.72
CA TYR A 78 16.82 -15.25 -5.18
C TYR A 78 16.74 -15.26 -3.67
N THR A 79 16.69 -16.46 -3.09
CA THR A 79 16.69 -16.69 -1.66
C THR A 79 17.84 -17.61 -1.27
N TYR A 80 18.64 -17.18 -0.31
CA TYR A 80 19.69 -17.96 0.33
C TYR A 80 19.31 -18.26 1.78
N THR A 81 19.34 -19.53 2.15
CA THR A 81 18.98 -19.98 3.50
C THR A 81 20.14 -20.78 4.11
N LEU A 82 20.69 -20.30 5.22
CA LEU A 82 21.76 -20.98 5.97
C LEU A 82 21.16 -21.56 7.27
N GLY A 83 20.80 -22.83 7.21
CA GLY A 83 20.13 -23.53 8.31
C GLY A 83 18.85 -22.80 8.76
N SER A 84 18.64 -22.72 10.06
CA SER A 84 17.52 -21.95 10.65
C SER A 84 17.92 -20.50 11.03
N ALA A 85 19.22 -20.20 10.94
CA ALA A 85 19.79 -18.98 11.51
C ALA A 85 19.69 -17.78 10.57
N LEU A 86 19.87 -17.97 9.27
CA LEU A 86 19.93 -16.85 8.32
C LEU A 86 19.13 -17.17 7.06
N THR A 87 18.29 -16.23 6.65
CA THR A 87 17.67 -16.22 5.32
C THR A 87 17.86 -14.83 4.72
N LEU A 88 18.41 -14.79 3.52
CA LEU A 88 18.54 -13.58 2.69
C LEU A 88 17.70 -13.74 1.44
N MET A 89 16.95 -12.74 1.08
CA MET A 89 16.16 -12.72 -0.15
C MET A 89 16.35 -11.37 -0.84
N GLY A 90 16.66 -11.41 -2.11
CA GLY A 90 16.67 -10.25 -3.00
C GLY A 90 15.85 -10.54 -4.24
N GLY A 91 15.11 -9.56 -4.70
CA GLY A 91 14.29 -9.70 -5.90
C GLY A 91 14.10 -8.38 -6.62
N VAL A 92 13.81 -8.48 -7.89
CA VAL A 92 13.50 -7.35 -8.75
C VAL A 92 12.31 -7.73 -9.64
N ARG A 93 11.41 -6.77 -9.83
CA ARG A 93 10.31 -6.87 -10.77
C ARG A 93 10.34 -5.68 -11.72
N ILE A 94 10.11 -5.94 -13.00
CA ILE A 94 10.00 -4.95 -14.05
C ILE A 94 8.60 -5.09 -14.62
N ASP A 95 7.85 -3.99 -14.61
CA ASP A 95 6.50 -3.91 -15.14
C ASP A 95 6.41 -2.85 -16.23
N HIS A 96 5.56 -3.09 -17.22
CA HIS A 96 5.19 -2.12 -18.25
C HIS A 96 3.68 -1.93 -18.21
N SER A 97 3.26 -0.70 -17.86
CA SER A 97 1.86 -0.27 -17.91
C SER A 97 1.64 0.58 -19.16
N ASN A 98 0.50 0.38 -19.83
CA ASN A 98 0.09 1.23 -20.94
C ASN A 98 -0.20 2.68 -20.53
N LEU A 99 -0.42 2.95 -19.22
CA LEU A 99 -0.66 4.29 -18.70
C LEU A 99 0.63 5.02 -18.29
N TYR A 100 1.61 4.29 -17.72
CA TYR A 100 2.76 4.89 -17.05
C TYR A 100 4.11 4.45 -17.59
N GLY A 101 4.13 3.59 -18.62
CA GLY A 101 5.38 3.05 -19.17
C GLY A 101 6.05 2.02 -18.26
N THR A 102 7.37 1.93 -18.35
CA THR A 102 8.16 0.90 -17.66
C THR A 102 8.70 1.41 -16.33
N PHE A 103 8.67 0.56 -15.31
CA PHE A 103 9.21 0.85 -13.98
C PHE A 103 9.72 -0.43 -13.31
N VAL A 104 10.56 -0.23 -12.28
CA VAL A 104 11.26 -1.30 -11.57
C VAL A 104 10.95 -1.22 -10.09
N THR A 105 10.62 -2.37 -9.49
CA THR A 105 10.33 -2.51 -8.07
C THR A 105 11.27 -3.53 -7.43
N PRO A 106 12.41 -3.08 -6.86
CA PRO A 106 13.30 -3.94 -6.11
C PRO A 106 12.76 -4.25 -4.72
N ARG A 107 13.14 -5.41 -4.16
CA ARG A 107 12.86 -5.79 -2.77
C ARG A 107 13.98 -6.63 -2.18
N ALA A 108 14.17 -6.49 -0.88
CA ALA A 108 15.12 -7.29 -0.13
C ALA A 108 14.54 -7.64 1.25
N HIS A 109 14.85 -8.84 1.73
CA HIS A 109 14.48 -9.30 3.06
C HIS A 109 15.67 -10.03 3.70
N LEU A 110 15.85 -9.81 4.99
CA LEU A 110 16.77 -10.54 5.84
C LEU A 110 15.99 -11.08 7.03
N LYS A 111 16.17 -12.36 7.33
CA LYS A 111 15.78 -12.97 8.59
C LYS A 111 17.02 -13.52 9.26
N PHE A 112 17.25 -13.09 10.50
CA PHE A 112 18.36 -13.57 11.34
C PHE A 112 17.79 -14.12 12.64
N SER A 113 18.04 -15.39 12.91
CA SER A 113 17.54 -16.12 14.08
C SER A 113 18.65 -16.98 14.65
N PRO A 114 19.66 -16.37 15.34
CA PRO A 114 20.82 -17.09 15.86
C PRO A 114 20.47 -18.08 16.97
N ARG A 115 19.29 -17.88 17.60
CA ARG A 115 18.75 -18.74 18.65
C ARG A 115 17.26 -18.98 18.41
N ARG A 116 16.71 -20.08 18.91
CA ARG A 116 15.30 -20.43 18.74
C ARG A 116 14.32 -19.42 19.36
N ASN A 117 14.78 -18.65 20.31
CA ASN A 117 14.00 -17.67 21.05
C ASN A 117 14.19 -16.21 20.58
N PHE A 118 15.02 -15.98 19.56
CA PHE A 118 15.30 -14.64 19.07
C PHE A 118 15.27 -14.57 17.54
N VAL A 119 14.58 -13.59 17.01
CA VAL A 119 14.51 -13.36 15.57
C VAL A 119 14.51 -11.87 15.27
N VAL A 120 15.29 -11.48 14.26
CA VAL A 120 15.26 -10.17 13.64
C VAL A 120 14.89 -10.34 12.17
N ARG A 121 14.00 -9.50 11.68
CA ARG A 121 13.64 -9.41 10.26
C ARG A 121 13.80 -7.98 9.80
N LEU A 122 14.49 -7.81 8.68
CA LEU A 122 14.60 -6.55 7.97
C LEU A 122 13.96 -6.72 6.60
N ASN A 123 13.26 -5.71 6.14
CA ASN A 123 12.77 -5.65 4.79
C ASN A 123 12.93 -4.25 4.21
N ALA A 124 13.15 -4.20 2.91
CA ALA A 124 13.16 -2.96 2.14
C ALA A 124 12.59 -3.28 0.75
N GLY A 125 11.72 -2.43 0.25
CA GLY A 125 11.16 -2.64 -1.08
C GLY A 125 10.42 -1.43 -1.60
N LYS A 126 10.43 -1.31 -2.92
CA LYS A 126 9.62 -0.34 -3.65
C LYS A 126 8.33 -1.00 -4.12
N GLY A 127 7.22 -0.29 -3.94
CA GLY A 127 5.92 -0.69 -4.47
C GLY A 127 5.31 0.42 -5.31
N TYR A 128 4.38 0.04 -6.18
CA TYR A 128 3.54 0.99 -6.90
C TYR A 128 2.12 0.46 -7.02
N ARG A 129 1.19 1.36 -7.27
CA ARG A 129 -0.17 1.05 -7.69
C ARG A 129 -0.75 2.20 -8.51
N THR A 130 -1.78 1.91 -9.29
CA THR A 130 -2.65 2.91 -9.87
C THR A 130 -3.78 3.20 -8.89
N ALA A 131 -3.90 4.45 -8.47
CA ALA A 131 -5.05 4.94 -7.72
C ALA A 131 -6.12 5.41 -8.73
N TRP A 132 -7.23 4.70 -8.78
CA TRP A 132 -8.39 5.06 -9.58
C TRP A 132 -9.27 6.02 -8.78
N VAL A 133 -9.06 7.31 -9.03
CA VAL A 133 -9.61 8.39 -8.20
C VAL A 133 -11.12 8.30 -8.01
N PRO A 134 -11.95 8.14 -9.06
CA PRO A 134 -13.40 8.10 -8.87
C PRO A 134 -13.88 6.84 -8.14
N GLU A 135 -13.27 5.69 -8.42
CA GLU A 135 -13.65 4.41 -7.83
C GLU A 135 -13.24 4.29 -6.37
N GLU A 136 -12.05 4.78 -6.02
CA GLU A 136 -11.52 4.68 -4.67
C GLU A 136 -12.03 5.79 -3.75
N MET A 137 -12.37 6.93 -4.30
CA MET A 137 -12.73 8.14 -3.54
C MET A 137 -14.20 8.54 -3.65
N ASN A 138 -15.06 7.68 -4.18
CA ASN A 138 -16.50 7.98 -4.30
C ASN A 138 -17.21 8.21 -2.96
N TYR A 139 -16.65 7.74 -1.85
CA TYR A 139 -17.15 8.03 -0.51
C TYR A 139 -17.18 9.55 -0.21
N LEU A 140 -16.36 10.34 -0.90
CA LEU A 140 -16.36 11.80 -0.78
C LEU A 140 -17.61 12.44 -1.39
N LEU A 141 -18.35 11.71 -2.24
CA LEU A 141 -19.62 12.17 -2.81
C LEU A 141 -20.75 12.27 -1.78
N THR A 142 -20.59 11.70 -0.59
CA THR A 142 -21.56 11.83 0.50
C THR A 142 -21.66 13.27 1.03
N GLY A 143 -20.63 14.08 0.84
CA GLY A 143 -20.61 15.48 1.24
C GLY A 143 -21.28 16.40 0.23
N SER A 144 -21.43 17.69 0.57
CA SER A 144 -21.98 18.73 -0.31
C SER A 144 -20.96 19.31 -1.28
N ARG A 145 -19.65 19.08 -1.05
CA ARG A 145 -18.55 19.61 -1.87
C ARG A 145 -18.39 18.82 -3.17
N ALA A 146 -18.07 19.51 -4.25
CA ALA A 146 -17.78 18.89 -5.52
C ALA A 146 -16.37 18.26 -5.52
N LEU A 147 -16.19 17.15 -6.23
CA LEU A 147 -14.86 16.58 -6.45
C LEU A 147 -14.18 17.27 -7.63
N ASP A 148 -12.94 17.67 -7.43
CA ASP A 148 -12.09 18.31 -8.42
C ASP A 148 -10.78 17.50 -8.58
N PHE A 149 -10.52 17.01 -9.79
CA PHE A 149 -9.31 16.24 -10.08
C PHE A 149 -8.85 16.45 -11.54
N SER A 150 -7.54 16.46 -11.74
CA SER A 150 -6.92 16.67 -13.06
C SER A 150 -6.83 15.37 -13.87
N SER A 151 -6.91 14.22 -13.23
CA SER A 151 -6.82 12.90 -13.87
C SER A 151 -7.71 11.90 -13.12
N ASP A 152 -8.34 11.01 -13.84
CA ASP A 152 -9.15 9.92 -13.27
C ASP A 152 -8.28 8.80 -12.68
N HIS A 153 -6.97 8.84 -12.91
CA HIS A 153 -6.02 7.89 -12.34
C HIS A 153 -4.71 8.60 -11.98
N LEU A 154 -4.13 8.21 -10.87
CA LEU A 154 -2.84 8.69 -10.38
C LEU A 154 -1.94 7.51 -10.04
N ARG A 155 -0.64 7.64 -10.34
CA ARG A 155 0.34 6.64 -9.94
C ARG A 155 0.81 6.92 -8.53
N GLU A 156 0.76 5.91 -7.67
CA GLU A 156 1.35 5.93 -6.36
C GLU A 156 2.59 5.05 -6.33
N GLU A 157 3.67 5.55 -5.74
CA GLU A 157 4.94 4.86 -5.55
C GLU A 157 5.49 5.14 -4.17
N ALA A 158 5.94 4.11 -3.50
CA ALA A 158 6.53 4.24 -2.19
C ALA A 158 7.66 3.23 -1.95
N TRP A 159 8.65 3.66 -1.19
CA TRP A 159 9.60 2.79 -0.52
C TRP A 159 9.10 2.46 0.87
N ASN A 160 9.15 1.18 1.22
CA ASN A 160 8.87 0.71 2.57
C ASN A 160 10.10 0.04 3.15
N TYR A 161 10.43 0.40 4.39
CA TYR A 161 11.50 -0.17 5.19
C TYR A 161 10.91 -0.70 6.49
N GLY A 162 11.23 -1.93 6.83
CA GLY A 162 10.68 -2.57 8.03
C GLY A 162 11.76 -3.26 8.86
N LEU A 163 11.60 -3.15 10.16
CA LEU A 163 12.34 -3.90 11.18
C LEU A 163 11.33 -4.60 12.08
N ASN A 164 11.48 -5.90 12.24
CA ASN A 164 10.73 -6.69 13.23
C ASN A 164 11.74 -7.41 14.15
N ILE A 165 11.52 -7.33 15.45
CA ILE A 165 12.29 -8.05 16.47
C ILE A 165 11.29 -8.90 17.26
N GLY A 166 11.54 -10.19 17.34
CA GLY A 166 10.79 -11.14 18.17
C GLY A 166 11.67 -11.79 19.21
N TYR A 167 11.20 -11.85 20.44
CA TYR A 167 11.89 -12.51 21.54
C TYR A 167 10.92 -13.34 22.38
N LYS A 168 11.30 -14.59 22.61
CA LYS A 168 10.57 -15.53 23.46
C LYS A 168 11.31 -15.68 24.80
N LEU A 169 10.75 -15.11 25.85
CA LEU A 169 11.32 -15.16 27.20
C LEU A 169 10.63 -16.25 28.01
N PRO A 170 11.34 -17.33 28.39
CA PRO A 170 10.82 -18.29 29.36
C PRO A 170 10.56 -17.58 30.71
N LEU A 171 9.35 -17.70 31.21
CA LEU A 171 8.93 -17.09 32.47
C LEU A 171 8.06 -18.08 33.26
N GLY A 172 8.68 -18.75 34.23
CA GLY A 172 8.07 -19.89 34.93
C GLY A 172 7.78 -21.05 33.96
N ASP A 173 6.58 -21.61 34.04
CA ASP A 173 6.16 -22.73 33.19
C ASP A 173 5.69 -22.28 31.78
N HIS A 174 5.66 -20.99 31.52
CA HIS A 174 5.16 -20.40 30.29
C HIS A 174 6.22 -19.57 29.57
N VAL A 175 5.86 -19.12 28.37
CA VAL A 175 6.73 -18.26 27.53
C VAL A 175 6.05 -16.93 27.31
N LEU A 176 6.72 -15.85 27.68
CA LEU A 176 6.33 -14.49 27.29
C LEU A 176 6.84 -14.23 25.87
N ASP A 177 5.91 -14.00 24.94
CA ASP A 177 6.21 -13.63 23.56
C ASP A 177 6.22 -12.11 23.43
N LEU A 178 7.36 -11.55 23.04
CA LEU A 178 7.57 -10.11 22.83
C LEU A 178 7.83 -9.85 21.35
N SER A 179 7.17 -8.86 20.78
CA SER A 179 7.50 -8.36 19.45
C SER A 179 7.53 -6.83 19.40
N ALA A 180 8.45 -6.33 18.59
CA ALA A 180 8.57 -4.92 18.25
C ALA A 180 8.69 -4.78 16.74
N ASP A 181 7.85 -3.94 16.16
CA ASP A 181 7.82 -3.65 14.74
C ASP A 181 8.03 -2.16 14.52
N TYR A 182 8.82 -1.83 13.53
CA TYR A 182 8.99 -0.48 13.03
C TYR A 182 8.89 -0.47 11.52
N TYR A 183 8.06 0.41 10.98
CA TYR A 183 7.95 0.64 9.54
C TYR A 183 8.12 2.11 9.23
N TYR A 184 8.93 2.37 8.21
CA TYR A 184 9.06 3.67 7.57
C TYR A 184 8.63 3.55 6.12
N THR A 185 7.67 4.37 5.71
CA THR A 185 7.23 4.45 4.31
C THR A 185 7.49 5.85 3.79
N ASN A 186 8.21 5.95 2.68
CA ASN A 186 8.45 7.20 1.96
C ASN A 186 7.68 7.15 0.64
N PHE A 187 6.76 8.08 0.45
CA PHE A 187 5.95 8.17 -0.77
C PHE A 187 6.64 9.08 -1.78
N GLU A 188 7.08 8.51 -2.89
CA GLU A 188 7.61 9.28 -4.02
C GLU A 188 6.49 9.89 -4.87
N LYS A 189 5.36 9.17 -4.97
CA LYS A 189 4.14 9.61 -5.64
C LYS A 189 2.94 9.14 -4.83
N GLN A 190 1.97 10.01 -4.67
CA GLN A 190 0.74 9.73 -3.92
C GLN A 190 -0.41 10.57 -4.46
N ALA A 191 -1.61 10.02 -4.48
CA ALA A 191 -2.83 10.79 -4.65
C ALA A 191 -3.15 11.53 -3.34
N VAL A 192 -3.12 12.85 -3.37
CA VAL A 192 -3.40 13.70 -2.21
C VAL A 192 -4.81 14.23 -2.30
N VAL A 193 -5.60 14.00 -1.24
CA VAL A 193 -6.94 14.56 -1.08
C VAL A 193 -6.82 15.80 -0.20
N ASP A 194 -7.10 16.97 -0.78
CA ASP A 194 -7.06 18.26 -0.11
C ASP A 194 -8.47 18.74 0.19
N PHE A 195 -8.77 18.87 1.49
CA PHE A 195 -10.06 19.35 2.01
C PHE A 195 -10.05 20.84 2.33
N ASP A 196 -8.88 21.47 2.37
CA ASP A 196 -8.68 22.78 2.97
C ASP A 196 -8.44 23.89 1.94
N ALA A 197 -8.07 23.53 0.71
CA ALA A 197 -7.78 24.49 -0.36
C ALA A 197 -9.03 25.29 -0.80
N ASP A 198 -10.21 24.67 -0.80
CA ASP A 198 -11.46 25.31 -1.21
C ASP A 198 -12.65 24.79 -0.36
N PRO A 199 -13.46 25.67 0.27
CA PRO A 199 -14.59 25.26 1.08
C PRO A 199 -15.72 24.57 0.28
N HIS A 200 -15.78 24.76 -1.04
CA HIS A 200 -16.81 24.22 -1.92
C HIS A 200 -16.36 22.99 -2.70
N ARG A 201 -15.06 22.69 -2.70
CA ARG A 201 -14.47 21.60 -3.48
C ARG A 201 -13.55 20.73 -2.62
N ILE A 202 -13.40 19.49 -3.02
CA ILE A 202 -12.37 18.59 -2.53
C ILE A 202 -11.44 18.33 -3.69
N SER A 203 -10.20 18.80 -3.60
CA SER A 203 -9.22 18.65 -4.66
C SER A 203 -8.42 17.37 -4.49
N ILE A 204 -8.23 16.65 -5.60
CA ILE A 204 -7.45 15.43 -5.64
C ILE A 204 -6.33 15.62 -6.68
N HIS A 205 -5.11 15.62 -6.22
CA HIS A 205 -3.96 15.95 -7.05
C HIS A 205 -2.74 15.08 -6.73
N PRO A 206 -1.74 14.99 -7.63
CA PRO A 206 -0.49 14.34 -7.33
C PRO A 206 0.24 15.03 -6.17
N LEU A 207 0.97 14.25 -5.36
CA LEU A 207 1.82 14.75 -4.28
C LEU A 207 2.79 15.82 -4.79
N GLN A 208 2.88 16.93 -4.04
CA GLN A 208 3.82 18.02 -4.28
C GLN A 208 4.70 18.19 -3.04
N GLY A 209 5.88 17.56 -3.04
CA GLY A 209 6.80 17.56 -1.92
C GLY A 209 6.86 16.22 -1.18
N ASP A 210 7.25 16.25 0.09
CA ASP A 210 7.54 15.04 0.86
C ASP A 210 6.29 14.46 1.54
N SER A 211 6.14 13.15 1.47
CA SER A 211 5.12 12.41 2.23
C SER A 211 5.74 11.15 2.80
N TYR A 212 5.53 10.93 4.10
CA TYR A 212 6.07 9.75 4.76
C TYR A 212 5.24 9.32 5.97
N SER A 213 5.45 8.08 6.38
CA SER A 213 4.85 7.56 7.61
C SER A 213 5.87 6.77 8.44
N HIS A 214 5.72 6.90 9.77
CA HIS A 214 6.39 6.07 10.76
C HIS A 214 5.34 5.28 11.53
N VAL A 215 5.52 3.99 11.65
CA VAL A 215 4.67 3.11 12.45
C VAL A 215 5.57 2.31 13.41
N VAL A 216 5.28 2.40 14.70
CA VAL A 216 5.88 1.57 15.74
C VAL A 216 4.78 0.72 16.35
N GLN A 217 5.01 -0.56 16.50
CA GLN A 217 4.10 -1.46 17.21
C GLN A 217 4.89 -2.32 18.19
N LEU A 218 4.41 -2.38 19.43
CA LEU A 218 4.94 -3.24 20.47
C LEU A 218 3.84 -4.21 20.90
N GLN A 219 4.17 -5.46 21.10
CA GLN A 219 3.22 -6.45 21.55
C GLN A 219 3.88 -7.39 22.56
N ALA A 220 3.15 -7.72 23.61
CA ALA A 220 3.50 -8.71 24.59
C ALA A 220 2.33 -9.70 24.76
N SER A 221 2.61 -11.00 24.71
CA SER A 221 1.60 -12.04 24.83
C SER A 221 2.07 -13.10 25.84
N TYR A 222 1.24 -13.40 26.84
CA TYR A 222 1.58 -14.34 27.89
C TYR A 222 0.39 -15.25 28.23
N PRO A 223 0.56 -16.57 28.17
CA PRO A 223 -0.44 -17.51 28.67
C PRO A 223 -0.42 -17.49 30.21
N LEU A 224 -1.51 -17.01 30.84
CA LEU A 224 -1.61 -16.95 32.31
C LEU A 224 -1.95 -18.30 32.92
N PHE A 225 -2.84 -19.05 32.29
CA PHE A 225 -3.22 -20.41 32.64
C PHE A 225 -3.85 -21.12 31.42
N GLU A 226 -4.09 -22.40 31.53
CA GLU A 226 -4.66 -23.19 30.42
C GLU A 226 -5.98 -22.57 29.91
N GLY A 227 -6.03 -22.30 28.60
CA GLY A 227 -7.18 -21.67 27.95
C GLY A 227 -7.25 -20.14 28.06
N PHE A 228 -6.32 -19.45 28.75
CA PHE A 228 -6.33 -17.99 28.87
C PHE A 228 -5.00 -17.34 28.49
N ASN A 229 -5.02 -16.58 27.40
CA ASN A 229 -3.89 -15.77 26.93
C ASN A 229 -4.15 -14.28 27.14
N LEU A 230 -3.21 -13.60 27.80
CA LEU A 230 -3.21 -12.15 27.90
C LEU A 230 -2.32 -11.57 26.81
N THR A 231 -2.87 -10.65 26.00
CA THR A 231 -2.12 -9.92 24.99
C THR A 231 -2.28 -8.44 25.20
N ALA A 232 -1.17 -7.72 25.31
CA ALA A 232 -1.12 -6.26 25.34
C ALA A 232 -0.40 -5.78 24.08
N ALA A 233 -0.95 -4.76 23.41
CA ALA A 233 -0.34 -4.17 22.23
C ALA A 233 -0.42 -2.65 22.31
N TYR A 234 0.64 -1.99 21.86
CA TYR A 234 0.71 -0.55 21.69
C TYR A 234 1.14 -0.23 20.26
N ARG A 235 0.44 0.70 19.63
CA ARG A 235 0.77 1.18 18.27
C ARG A 235 0.84 2.70 18.25
N TYR A 236 1.94 3.20 17.71
CA TYR A 236 2.12 4.61 17.40
C TYR A 236 2.25 4.77 15.88
N THR A 237 1.54 5.73 15.32
CA THR A 237 1.60 6.04 13.88
C THR A 237 1.71 7.55 13.71
N ASN A 238 2.70 7.98 12.93
CA ASN A 238 2.86 9.37 12.51
C ASN A 238 2.87 9.41 10.98
N VAL A 239 1.95 10.14 10.38
CA VAL A 239 1.83 10.30 8.93
C VAL A 239 1.92 11.77 8.60
N ARG A 240 2.83 12.13 7.71
CA ARG A 240 2.99 13.50 7.22
C ARG A 240 2.85 13.53 5.70
N THR A 241 2.12 14.50 5.21
CA THR A 241 1.86 14.70 3.77
C THR A 241 2.07 16.16 3.43
N ALA A 242 2.76 16.40 2.32
CA ALA A 242 2.92 17.73 1.75
C ALA A 242 1.66 18.11 0.97
N PHE A 243 1.17 19.32 1.23
CA PHE A 243 0.07 19.96 0.51
C PHE A 243 0.57 21.22 -0.18
N GLY A 244 0.28 21.33 -1.48
CA GLY A 244 0.51 22.57 -2.22
C GLY A 244 -0.52 23.64 -1.82
N ARG A 245 -0.05 24.86 -1.54
CA ARG A 245 -0.92 26.01 -1.27
C ARG A 245 -1.18 26.82 -2.53
N PRO A 246 -2.27 27.61 -2.57
CA PRO A 246 -2.57 28.47 -3.72
C PRO A 246 -1.48 29.50 -4.03
N ASP A 247 -0.66 29.86 -3.04
CA ASP A 247 0.47 30.79 -3.19
C ASP A 247 1.74 30.12 -3.76
N GLY A 248 1.66 28.83 -4.12
CA GLY A 248 2.78 28.04 -4.62
C GLY A 248 3.70 27.50 -3.53
N SER A 249 3.45 27.79 -2.25
CA SER A 249 4.19 27.19 -1.16
C SER A 249 3.73 25.76 -0.86
N VAL A 250 4.61 24.97 -0.25
CA VAL A 250 4.31 23.61 0.19
C VAL A 250 4.29 23.56 1.71
N SER A 251 3.23 23.03 2.29
CA SER A 251 3.10 22.82 3.72
C SER A 251 3.03 21.34 4.04
N VAL A 252 3.96 20.83 4.83
CA VAL A 252 3.93 19.46 5.34
C VAL A 252 3.07 19.44 6.59
N MET A 253 1.96 18.73 6.55
CA MET A 253 1.03 18.62 7.66
C MET A 253 0.95 17.18 8.17
N GLU A 254 0.75 17.04 9.48
CA GLU A 254 0.42 15.75 10.08
C GLU A 254 -1.03 15.42 9.76
N LYS A 255 -1.26 14.27 9.14
CA LYS A 255 -2.63 13.77 8.94
C LYS A 255 -3.16 13.24 10.27
N PRO A 256 -4.29 13.76 10.78
CA PRO A 256 -4.91 13.16 11.93
C PRO A 256 -5.31 11.71 11.61
N LEU A 257 -4.96 10.80 12.50
CA LEU A 257 -5.41 9.41 12.40
C LEU A 257 -6.91 9.36 12.66
N GLN A 258 -7.64 8.65 11.82
CA GLN A 258 -9.09 8.48 11.95
C GLN A 258 -9.49 7.61 13.15
N SER A 259 -8.54 6.95 13.80
CA SER A 259 -8.75 6.20 15.05
C SER A 259 -7.51 6.31 15.93
N ARG A 260 -7.66 6.90 17.08
CA ARG A 260 -6.72 6.76 18.21
C ARG A 260 -7.23 5.66 19.11
#